data_903a5b89bb592a5fae254aaa5ffe966c
#
_entry.id   903a5b89bb592a5fae254aaa5ffe966c
#
_cell.length_a   1.000
_cell.length_b   1.000
_cell.length_c   1.000
_cell.angle_alpha   90.00
_cell.angle_beta   90.00
_cell.angle_gamma   90.00
#
_symmetry.space_group_name_H-M   'P 1'
#
loop_
_entity.id
_entity.type
_entity.pdbx_description
1 polymer ?
#
loop_
_entity_poly.entity_id
_entity_poly.type
_entity_poly.pdbx_seq_one_letter_code
_entity_poly.pdbx_strand_id
1 'polypeptide(L)'
;MADTGTPLQGKTIMFLCAKEGTEQVELTEPWQAVEQAGGTPVLVSETPGSIQAFNHLDKGDRFDVDAVITQVKIENYDALVLPGGVANPDLLRTIPDVVQVVGQFFANRKPVAAICHAPWVLVEADAVRGRTLTSWPSLKTDITNAGGEWEDKEVKPRVNELEHADTY
;
A
#
# COMPACT_ATOMS: atom_id res chain seq x y z
N MET A 1 -12.73 20.62 -23.91
CA MET A 1 -13.41 20.36 -22.62
C MET A 1 -12.59 19.30 -21.94
N ALA A 2 -11.98 19.63 -20.79
CA ALA A 2 -11.28 18.61 -20.01
C ALA A 2 -12.32 17.57 -19.59
N ASP A 3 -12.02 16.33 -19.86
CA ASP A 3 -12.81 15.19 -19.36
C ASP A 3 -12.79 15.26 -17.84
N THR A 4 -13.90 15.68 -17.24
CA THR A 4 -14.13 15.67 -15.80
C THR A 4 -14.49 14.25 -15.34
N GLY A 5 -14.04 13.23 -16.09
CA GLY A 5 -14.25 11.84 -15.80
C GLY A 5 -13.61 11.48 -14.47
N THR A 6 -14.25 10.58 -13.77
CA THR A 6 -13.74 9.93 -12.58
C THR A 6 -12.66 8.91 -12.99
N PRO A 7 -11.36 9.21 -12.86
CA PRO A 7 -10.28 8.42 -13.47
C PRO A 7 -10.19 6.98 -12.94
N LEU A 8 -10.78 6.71 -11.77
CA LEU A 8 -10.84 5.38 -11.16
C LEU A 8 -12.22 4.73 -11.24
N GLN A 9 -13.10 5.22 -12.12
CA GLN A 9 -14.43 4.63 -12.28
C GLN A 9 -14.36 3.14 -12.60
N GLY A 10 -15.02 2.32 -11.76
CA GLY A 10 -15.03 0.86 -11.91
C GLY A 10 -13.75 0.15 -11.49
N LYS A 11 -12.80 0.88 -10.87
CA LYS A 11 -11.56 0.33 -10.31
C LYS A 11 -11.74 -0.03 -8.84
N THR A 12 -11.21 -1.17 -8.42
CA THR A 12 -11.18 -1.63 -7.03
C THR A 12 -9.75 -1.57 -6.50
N ILE A 13 -9.56 -0.80 -5.44
CA ILE A 13 -8.23 -0.53 -4.86
C ILE A 13 -8.14 -1.20 -3.49
N MET A 14 -7.21 -2.12 -3.33
CA MET A 14 -6.94 -2.76 -2.04
C MET A 14 -6.15 -1.81 -1.15
N PHE A 15 -6.60 -1.64 0.09
CA PHE A 15 -5.86 -1.05 1.19
C PHE A 15 -5.51 -2.16 2.17
N LEU A 16 -4.24 -2.47 2.33
CA LEU A 16 -3.80 -3.59 3.16
C LEU A 16 -3.20 -3.07 4.47
N CYS A 17 -3.86 -3.39 5.57
CA CYS A 17 -3.49 -2.97 6.91
C CYS A 17 -3.48 -4.15 7.88
N ALA A 18 -2.53 -4.15 8.81
CA ALA A 18 -2.56 -5.06 9.95
C ALA A 18 -3.70 -4.70 10.92
N LYS A 19 -4.05 -5.63 11.79
CA LYS A 19 -5.09 -5.41 12.83
C LYS A 19 -4.86 -4.18 13.69
N GLU A 20 -3.62 -3.67 13.76
CA GLU A 20 -3.26 -2.47 14.50
C GLU A 20 -1.96 -1.85 13.98
N GLY A 21 -1.74 -0.58 14.31
CA GLY A 21 -0.48 0.11 14.03
C GLY A 21 -0.42 0.90 12.74
N THR A 22 -1.50 0.95 11.95
CA THR A 22 -1.61 1.80 10.77
C THR A 22 -1.68 3.27 11.15
N GLU A 23 -0.86 4.13 10.53
CA GLU A 23 -0.99 5.58 10.67
C GLU A 23 -2.30 6.03 10.02
N GLN A 24 -3.19 6.67 10.80
CA GLN A 24 -4.56 6.94 10.39
C GLN A 24 -4.66 7.80 9.12
N VAL A 25 -3.90 8.88 9.07
CA VAL A 25 -3.94 9.82 7.93
C VAL A 25 -3.47 9.15 6.63
N GLU A 26 -2.54 8.19 6.72
CA GLU A 26 -2.02 7.45 5.57
C GLU A 26 -3.00 6.39 5.04
N LEU A 27 -3.99 6.04 5.82
CA LEU A 27 -5.15 5.25 5.38
C LEU A 27 -6.26 6.17 4.84
N THR A 28 -6.65 7.19 5.59
CA THR A 28 -7.88 7.96 5.31
C THR A 28 -7.75 8.93 4.14
N GLU A 29 -6.61 9.60 3.98
CA GLU A 29 -6.41 10.55 2.87
C GLU A 29 -6.38 9.87 1.49
N PRO A 30 -5.59 8.78 1.28
CA PRO A 30 -5.63 8.04 0.01
C PRO A 30 -6.99 7.37 -0.23
N TRP A 31 -7.65 6.89 0.82
CA TRP A 31 -8.99 6.31 0.73
C TRP A 31 -9.99 7.31 0.14
N GLN A 32 -10.05 8.50 0.72
CA GLN A 32 -10.91 9.57 0.23
C GLN A 32 -10.56 10.00 -1.20
N ALA A 33 -9.26 10.06 -1.52
CA ALA A 33 -8.82 10.39 -2.88
C ALA A 33 -9.29 9.35 -3.91
N VAL A 34 -9.25 8.05 -3.56
CA VAL A 34 -9.77 6.97 -4.40
C VAL A 34 -11.28 7.11 -4.61
N GLU A 35 -12.05 7.37 -3.54
CA GLU A 35 -13.50 7.58 -3.62
C GLU A 35 -13.84 8.80 -4.49
N GLN A 36 -13.17 9.92 -4.28
CA GLN A 36 -13.36 11.15 -5.09
C GLN A 36 -13.03 10.94 -6.56
N ALA A 37 -12.07 10.06 -6.86
CA ALA A 37 -11.72 9.67 -8.22
C ALA A 37 -12.66 8.61 -8.83
N GLY A 38 -13.72 8.19 -8.11
CA GLY A 38 -14.73 7.21 -8.57
C GLY A 38 -14.32 5.75 -8.39
N GLY A 39 -13.21 5.47 -7.71
CA GLY A 39 -12.78 4.13 -7.38
C GLY A 39 -13.49 3.55 -6.15
N THR A 40 -13.36 2.26 -5.96
CA THR A 40 -13.89 1.54 -4.79
C THR A 40 -12.72 1.08 -3.93
N PRO A 41 -12.43 1.75 -2.80
CA PRO A 41 -11.44 1.25 -1.86
C PRO A 41 -12.00 0.06 -1.07
N VAL A 42 -11.14 -0.90 -0.73
CA VAL A 42 -11.48 -2.11 0.02
C VAL A 42 -10.41 -2.34 1.09
N LEU A 43 -10.80 -2.35 2.36
CA LEU A 43 -9.88 -2.60 3.48
C LEU A 43 -9.69 -4.10 3.69
N VAL A 44 -8.46 -4.54 3.49
CA VAL A 44 -8.04 -5.93 3.69
C VAL A 44 -7.12 -6.02 4.91
N SER A 45 -7.31 -7.05 5.73
CA SER A 45 -6.47 -7.33 6.90
C SER A 45 -6.24 -8.82 7.08
N GLU A 46 -5.31 -9.20 7.95
CA GLU A 46 -5.05 -10.60 8.29
C GLU A 46 -6.16 -11.23 9.14
N THR A 47 -6.97 -10.40 9.81
CA THR A 47 -8.08 -10.84 10.66
C THR A 47 -9.38 -10.14 10.32
N PRO A 48 -10.54 -10.78 10.51
CA PRO A 48 -11.84 -10.12 10.36
C PRO A 48 -12.12 -9.16 11.52
N GLY A 49 -13.16 -8.35 11.37
CA GLY A 49 -13.64 -7.40 12.36
C GLY A 49 -13.20 -5.98 12.06
N SER A 50 -12.32 -5.40 12.84
CA SER A 50 -11.83 -4.04 12.61
C SER A 50 -10.36 -3.89 12.96
N ILE A 51 -9.67 -2.98 12.27
CA ILE A 51 -8.31 -2.56 12.60
C ILE A 51 -8.34 -1.38 13.56
N GLN A 52 -7.27 -1.22 14.36
CA GLN A 52 -7.02 -0.04 15.18
C GLN A 52 -5.97 0.83 14.52
N ALA A 53 -6.35 2.01 14.04
CA ALA A 53 -5.42 3.00 13.54
C ALA A 53 -4.79 3.81 14.67
N PHE A 54 -3.70 4.51 14.34
CA PHE A 54 -2.95 5.34 15.28
C PHE A 54 -2.68 6.71 14.68
N ASN A 55 -2.57 7.71 15.53
CA ASN A 55 -2.01 9.02 15.24
C ASN A 55 -0.66 9.10 15.96
N HIS A 56 0.40 8.69 15.27
CA HIS A 56 1.73 8.44 15.83
C HIS A 56 1.70 7.34 16.90
N LEU A 57 1.74 7.70 18.19
CA LEU A 57 1.72 6.78 19.32
C LEU A 57 0.34 6.66 19.98
N ASP A 58 -0.57 7.56 19.65
CA ASP A 58 -1.90 7.59 20.23
C ASP A 58 -2.88 6.77 19.40
N LYS A 59 -3.80 6.07 20.08
CA LYS A 59 -4.88 5.36 19.37
C LYS A 59 -5.78 6.35 18.66
N GLY A 60 -5.97 6.10 17.37
CA GLY A 60 -6.93 6.76 16.52
C GLY A 60 -8.26 5.99 16.44
N ASP A 61 -8.92 6.13 15.30
CA ASP A 61 -10.20 5.48 15.04
C ASP A 61 -10.04 3.99 14.71
N ARG A 62 -11.17 3.29 14.70
CA ARG A 62 -11.25 1.90 14.23
C ARG A 62 -11.95 1.88 12.88
N PHE A 63 -11.48 0.98 11.99
CA PHE A 63 -12.04 0.81 10.65
C PHE A 63 -12.42 -0.64 10.45
N ASP A 64 -13.63 -0.88 9.93
CA ASP A 64 -14.13 -2.23 9.66
C ASP A 64 -13.38 -2.86 8.49
N VAL A 65 -13.05 -4.14 8.62
CA VAL A 65 -12.36 -4.92 7.59
C VAL A 65 -13.38 -5.47 6.59
N ASP A 66 -13.18 -5.15 5.30
CA ASP A 66 -14.06 -5.61 4.24
C ASP A 66 -13.75 -7.05 3.80
N ALA A 67 -12.47 -7.44 3.82
CA ALA A 67 -12.02 -8.76 3.41
C ALA A 67 -10.79 -9.23 4.20
N VAL A 68 -10.66 -10.55 4.37
CA VAL A 68 -9.50 -11.16 5.00
C VAL A 68 -8.51 -11.61 3.93
N ILE A 69 -7.22 -11.41 4.18
CA ILE A 69 -6.13 -11.66 3.21
C ILE A 69 -6.17 -13.09 2.63
N THR A 70 -6.54 -14.08 3.41
CA THR A 70 -6.65 -15.49 2.98
C THR A 70 -7.78 -15.74 1.97
N GLN A 71 -8.69 -14.79 1.81
CA GLN A 71 -9.85 -14.88 0.89
C GLN A 71 -9.69 -14.00 -0.35
N VAL A 72 -8.59 -13.23 -0.41
CA VAL A 72 -8.31 -12.31 -1.50
C VAL A 72 -7.97 -13.06 -2.79
N LYS A 73 -8.54 -12.57 -3.90
CA LYS A 73 -8.20 -12.97 -5.27
C LYS A 73 -7.69 -11.73 -5.99
N ILE A 74 -6.44 -11.76 -6.40
CA ILE A 74 -5.75 -10.60 -7.02
C ILE A 74 -6.45 -10.06 -8.25
N GLU A 75 -7.12 -10.92 -9.01
CA GLU A 75 -7.87 -10.54 -10.20
C GLU A 75 -9.02 -9.57 -9.92
N ASN A 76 -9.50 -9.51 -8.68
CA ASN A 76 -10.59 -8.62 -8.28
C ASN A 76 -10.12 -7.20 -7.92
N TYR A 77 -8.81 -6.94 -7.93
CA TYR A 77 -8.23 -5.66 -7.55
C TYR A 77 -7.38 -5.08 -8.66
N ASP A 78 -7.50 -3.78 -8.89
CA ASP A 78 -6.74 -3.07 -9.92
C ASP A 78 -5.42 -2.51 -9.40
N ALA A 79 -5.34 -2.16 -8.11
CA ALA A 79 -4.14 -1.62 -7.48
C ALA A 79 -4.10 -1.94 -5.98
N LEU A 80 -2.94 -1.73 -5.36
CA LEU A 80 -2.67 -1.90 -3.94
C LEU A 80 -2.14 -0.60 -3.32
N VAL A 81 -2.68 -0.23 -2.17
CA VAL A 81 -2.14 0.81 -1.28
C VAL A 81 -1.71 0.16 0.02
N LEU A 82 -0.49 0.43 0.42
CA LEU A 82 0.10 0.02 1.69
C LEU A 82 0.31 1.27 2.56
N PRO A 83 -0.61 1.60 3.47
CA PRO A 83 -0.38 2.63 4.47
C PRO A 83 0.78 2.25 5.38
N GLY A 84 1.41 3.27 5.97
CA GLY A 84 2.53 3.07 6.87
C GLY A 84 2.11 3.00 8.34
N GLY A 85 2.74 3.82 9.16
CA GLY A 85 2.95 3.57 10.57
C GLY A 85 4.16 2.65 10.74
N VAL A 86 4.68 2.50 11.94
CA VAL A 86 5.82 1.60 12.19
C VAL A 86 5.35 0.16 12.42
N ALA A 87 4.36 -0.02 13.30
CA ALA A 87 3.90 -1.35 13.70
C ALA A 87 3.13 -2.06 12.57
N ASN A 88 2.39 -1.34 11.75
CA ASN A 88 1.61 -1.90 10.65
C ASN A 88 2.47 -2.72 9.67
N PRO A 89 3.45 -2.14 8.97
CA PRO A 89 4.29 -2.92 8.05
C PRO A 89 5.20 -3.93 8.76
N ASP A 90 5.62 -3.66 10.00
CA ASP A 90 6.40 -4.63 10.78
C ASP A 90 5.60 -5.92 11.07
N LEU A 91 4.32 -5.80 11.38
CA LEU A 91 3.41 -6.94 11.51
C LEU A 91 3.14 -7.60 10.15
N LEU A 92 2.77 -6.81 9.14
CA LEU A 92 2.39 -7.33 7.82
C LEU A 92 3.50 -8.17 7.17
N ARG A 93 4.76 -7.74 7.26
CA ARG A 93 5.90 -8.45 6.67
C ARG A 93 6.14 -9.84 7.26
N THR A 94 5.60 -10.13 8.45
CA THR A 94 5.73 -11.44 9.10
C THR A 94 4.66 -12.44 8.67
N ILE A 95 3.68 -12.01 7.87
CA ILE A 95 2.53 -12.82 7.46
C ILE A 95 2.74 -13.33 6.04
N PRO A 96 2.96 -14.66 5.84
CA PRO A 96 3.27 -15.21 4.52
C PRO A 96 2.24 -14.88 3.44
N ASP A 97 0.93 -14.91 3.78
CA ASP A 97 -0.13 -14.60 2.83
C ASP A 97 -0.08 -13.13 2.36
N VAL A 98 0.30 -12.20 3.24
CA VAL A 98 0.52 -10.79 2.90
C VAL A 98 1.67 -10.66 1.92
N VAL A 99 2.82 -11.25 2.24
CA VAL A 99 4.01 -11.20 1.40
C VAL A 99 3.73 -11.80 0.02
N GLN A 100 3.01 -12.92 -0.02
CA GLN A 100 2.59 -13.56 -1.28
C GLN A 100 1.67 -12.65 -2.10
N VAL A 101 0.64 -12.06 -1.48
CA VAL A 101 -0.30 -11.16 -2.16
C VAL A 101 0.43 -9.94 -2.73
N VAL A 102 1.31 -9.31 -1.96
CA VAL A 102 2.12 -8.18 -2.44
C VAL A 102 2.97 -8.61 -3.64
N GLY A 103 3.68 -9.73 -3.54
CA GLY A 103 4.45 -10.27 -4.66
C GLY A 103 3.62 -10.53 -5.92
N GLN A 104 2.36 -10.95 -5.77
CA GLN A 104 1.44 -11.15 -6.89
C GLN A 104 1.04 -9.85 -7.58
N PHE A 105 0.88 -8.73 -6.86
CA PHE A 105 0.65 -7.41 -7.48
C PHE A 105 1.80 -7.05 -8.42
N PHE A 106 3.04 -7.22 -7.98
CA PHE A 106 4.22 -6.96 -8.81
C PHE A 106 4.32 -7.94 -10.01
N ALA A 107 4.10 -9.23 -9.79
CA ALA A 107 4.14 -10.24 -10.85
C ALA A 107 3.10 -9.97 -11.95
N ASN A 108 1.93 -9.44 -11.56
CA ASN A 108 0.85 -9.07 -12.48
C ASN A 108 0.96 -7.62 -12.99
N ARG A 109 2.04 -6.91 -12.67
CA ARG A 109 2.29 -5.51 -13.07
C ARG A 109 1.15 -4.56 -12.69
N LYS A 110 0.50 -4.83 -11.55
CA LYS A 110 -0.52 -3.95 -11.00
C LYS A 110 0.14 -2.84 -10.18
N PRO A 111 -0.37 -1.61 -10.21
CA PRO A 111 0.15 -0.51 -9.43
C PRO A 111 0.17 -0.82 -7.94
N VAL A 112 1.26 -0.43 -7.27
CA VAL A 112 1.43 -0.53 -5.82
C VAL A 112 1.92 0.82 -5.31
N ALA A 113 1.20 1.39 -4.36
CA ALA A 113 1.62 2.57 -3.61
C ALA A 113 1.99 2.18 -2.18
N ALA A 114 3.14 2.61 -1.71
CA ALA A 114 3.63 2.35 -0.36
C ALA A 114 4.05 3.66 0.32
N ILE A 115 3.57 3.88 1.54
CA ILE A 115 3.73 5.13 2.26
C ILE A 115 4.58 4.90 3.51
N CYS A 116 5.48 5.86 3.85
CA CYS A 116 6.21 5.92 5.11
C CYS A 116 7.09 4.66 5.36
N HIS A 117 6.70 3.78 6.31
CA HIS A 117 7.40 2.52 6.61
C HIS A 117 6.89 1.32 5.81
N ALA A 118 5.83 1.48 5.02
CA ALA A 118 5.24 0.39 4.24
C ALA A 118 6.24 -0.32 3.29
N PRO A 119 7.29 0.32 2.74
CA PRO A 119 8.30 -0.37 1.97
C PRO A 119 9.02 -1.54 2.66
N TRP A 120 8.94 -1.71 3.98
CA TRP A 120 9.40 -2.94 4.64
C TRP A 120 8.69 -4.20 4.12
N VAL A 121 7.40 -4.09 3.81
CA VAL A 121 6.65 -5.22 3.22
C VAL A 121 7.16 -5.52 1.80
N LEU A 122 7.53 -4.48 1.05
CA LEU A 122 8.12 -4.63 -0.29
C LEU A 122 9.50 -5.27 -0.24
N VAL A 123 10.30 -4.93 0.78
CA VAL A 123 11.61 -5.57 1.04
C VAL A 123 11.43 -7.06 1.29
N GLU A 124 10.47 -7.45 2.14
CA GLU A 124 10.17 -8.85 2.45
C GLU A 124 9.68 -9.63 1.22
N ALA A 125 8.91 -8.97 0.35
CA ALA A 125 8.41 -9.56 -0.89
C ALA A 125 9.44 -9.60 -2.04
N ASP A 126 10.72 -9.22 -1.79
CA ASP A 126 11.79 -9.04 -2.80
C ASP A 126 11.34 -8.14 -3.98
N ALA A 127 10.51 -7.16 -3.70
CA ALA A 127 9.89 -6.30 -4.70
C ALA A 127 10.64 -4.98 -4.93
N VAL A 128 11.71 -4.71 -4.17
CA VAL A 128 12.49 -3.46 -4.28
C VAL A 128 13.72 -3.58 -5.18
N ARG A 129 14.18 -4.77 -5.47
CA ARG A 129 15.39 -5.01 -6.24
C ARG A 129 15.33 -4.38 -7.63
N GLY A 130 16.33 -3.51 -7.93
CA GLY A 130 16.43 -2.81 -9.21
C GLY A 130 15.40 -1.72 -9.42
N ARG A 131 14.71 -1.28 -8.36
CA ARG A 131 13.71 -0.21 -8.38
C ARG A 131 14.21 1.00 -7.60
N THR A 132 13.84 2.19 -8.06
CA THR A 132 14.04 3.44 -7.34
C THR A 132 12.79 3.77 -6.56
N LEU A 133 12.91 3.99 -5.26
CA LEU A 133 11.77 4.29 -4.38
C LEU A 133 12.17 5.23 -3.25
N THR A 134 11.17 5.85 -2.66
CA THR A 134 11.30 6.61 -1.43
C THR A 134 10.63 5.89 -0.26
N SER A 135 10.88 6.33 0.95
CA SER A 135 10.28 5.82 2.19
C SER A 135 10.50 6.79 3.33
N TRP A 136 10.01 6.45 4.50
CA TRP A 136 10.52 7.06 5.72
C TRP A 136 12.04 6.85 5.79
N PRO A 137 12.85 7.88 6.14
CA PRO A 137 14.32 7.84 6.00
C PRO A 137 15.02 6.70 6.72
N SER A 138 14.44 6.16 7.79
CA SER A 138 15.03 5.05 8.55
C SER A 138 15.14 3.74 7.74
N LEU A 139 14.39 3.61 6.65
CA LEU A 139 14.39 2.41 5.81
C LEU A 139 15.45 2.43 4.71
N LYS A 140 16.17 3.54 4.54
CA LYS A 140 17.18 3.68 3.49
C LYS A 140 18.14 2.50 3.42
N THR A 141 18.69 2.10 4.57
CA THR A 141 19.66 0.99 4.63
C THR A 141 19.01 -0.34 4.25
N ASP A 142 17.79 -0.59 4.73
CA ASP A 142 17.07 -1.84 4.45
C ASP A 142 16.76 -1.98 2.97
N ILE A 143 16.27 -0.91 2.34
CA ILE A 143 15.96 -0.85 0.91
C ILE A 143 17.23 -1.05 0.09
N THR A 144 18.32 -0.35 0.43
CA THR A 144 19.61 -0.47 -0.27
C THR A 144 20.18 -1.88 -0.15
N ASN A 145 20.15 -2.48 1.03
CA ASN A 145 20.62 -3.85 1.26
C ASN A 145 19.78 -4.89 0.50
N ALA A 146 18.50 -4.61 0.29
CA ALA A 146 17.62 -5.44 -0.52
C ALA A 146 17.79 -5.24 -2.04
N GLY A 147 18.69 -4.34 -2.45
CA GLY A 147 19.01 -4.08 -3.85
C GLY A 147 18.14 -3.02 -4.52
N GLY A 148 17.42 -2.22 -3.74
CA GLY A 148 16.70 -1.04 -4.21
C GLY A 148 17.58 0.21 -4.23
N GLU A 149 17.18 1.20 -5.00
CA GLU A 149 17.78 2.53 -5.03
C GLU A 149 16.89 3.50 -4.25
N TRP A 150 17.39 3.98 -3.11
CA TRP A 150 16.63 4.88 -2.26
C TRP A 150 16.88 6.35 -2.61
N GLU A 151 15.83 7.12 -2.81
CA GLU A 151 15.89 8.56 -3.02
C GLU A 151 15.00 9.29 -1.99
N ASP A 152 15.49 10.42 -1.48
CA ASP A 152 14.68 11.34 -0.66
C ASP A 152 13.95 12.31 -1.58
N LYS A 153 12.79 11.88 -2.05
CA LYS A 153 11.94 12.66 -2.94
C LYS A 153 10.49 12.56 -2.53
N GLU A 154 9.78 13.69 -2.66
CA GLU A 154 8.33 13.66 -2.64
C GLU A 154 7.83 12.85 -3.85
N VAL A 155 6.95 11.89 -3.61
CA VAL A 155 6.35 11.09 -4.68
C VAL A 155 5.49 12.00 -5.56
N LYS A 156 5.88 12.13 -6.83
CA LYS A 156 5.00 12.71 -7.85
C LYS A 156 4.39 11.55 -8.63
N PRO A 157 3.06 11.46 -8.71
CA PRO A 157 2.44 10.42 -9.54
C PRO A 157 2.93 10.59 -10.99
N ARG A 158 3.58 9.56 -11.53
CA ARG A 158 3.83 9.49 -12.97
C ARG A 158 2.53 9.10 -13.66
N VAL A 159 1.85 10.09 -14.20
CA VAL A 159 0.76 9.87 -15.14
C VAL A 159 1.41 9.54 -16.48
N ASN A 160 1.24 8.32 -16.97
CA ASN A 160 1.57 7.87 -18.34
C ASN A 160 2.99 7.34 -18.67
N GLU A 161 3.59 6.49 -17.84
CA GLU A 161 4.61 5.57 -18.37
C GLU A 161 4.30 4.13 -17.91
N LEU A 162 3.60 3.40 -18.79
CA LEU A 162 3.21 1.99 -18.57
C LEU A 162 4.37 0.99 -18.74
N GLU A 163 5.62 1.43 -18.83
CA GLU A 163 6.74 0.52 -19.06
C GLU A 163 7.48 0.09 -17.81
N HIS A 164 7.28 0.75 -16.68
CA HIS A 164 7.83 0.30 -15.38
C HIS A 164 6.77 0.53 -14.31
N ALA A 165 6.32 -0.53 -13.66
CA ALA A 165 5.53 -0.43 -12.45
C ALA A 165 6.47 0.08 -11.34
N ASP A 166 6.66 1.40 -11.30
CA ASP A 166 7.39 2.04 -10.22
C ASP A 166 6.51 2.03 -8.98
N THR A 167 7.07 1.61 -7.88
CA THR A 167 6.52 1.78 -6.53
C THR A 167 6.49 3.26 -6.20
N TYR A 168 5.36 3.76 -5.81
CA TYR A 168 5.19 5.09 -5.24
C TYR A 168 5.01 5.00 -3.75
#